data_5bcff9b42cd90a11f8027712ba8f2abe
#
_entry.id   5bcff9b42cd90a11f8027712ba8f2abe
#
_cell.length_a   1.000
_cell.length_b   1.000
_cell.length_c   1.000
_cell.angle_alpha   90.00
_cell.angle_beta   90.00
_cell.angle_gamma   90.00
#
_symmetry.space_group_name_H-M   'P 1'
#
loop_
_entity.id
_entity.type
_entity.pdbx_description
1 polymer ?
#
loop_
_entity_poly.entity_id
_entity_poly.type
_entity_poly.pdbx_seq_one_letter_code
_entity_poly.pdbx_strand_id
1 'polypeptide(L)'
;AMSTDAEMAIFGEAAPYLRKSEKERIEAQNKPFDAKSSVFVVHAKESYVKSTIQSKEAGKVTVKTEGGETLTVKDDQIFSMNPPKYDKIEDMAMMTHLHEPAVLYNLKERYAAWMIYVTNTVFHSASPTDRENQSILITYVQALLGSLGGSWCQGTSCLTTRSLLLSLLDSGESGAGKTVNTKRVIQYFATIAASGDKKKEEQPTGKMQGTLEDQIISANPLLEAFGNAKTVRNDNSSRFGKFIRIHFGATGKLASADIETYLLEKSRVTFQLKAERSYHIFYQIMSNKKPELIEMLLITTNPYDYLYVSQGEITVPSINDQEELMATDSAIDILGFTPDEKTAIYKLTGAVMHYGNLKFKQKQREEQAEPDGTEVADKAAYLMGLNSADLLKALCYPRVKVGNEYVTKGQTVQQVYNSVGALAKSVFEKMFLWMVVRINQQLDTKQPRQYFIGVLDIAGFEIFDFNSLEQLCINFTNEKLQQFFNHHMFVLEQEEYKKEGIDWEFIDFGMDLAACIELIEKPMGIFSILEEECMFPKATDTSFKNKLYDQHLGKSNNFQKPKPGKGKAEAHFSLVHYAGTVDYNISGWLEKNKDPLNETVVGLYQKSSLKTLALLFAS
;
A
#
# COMPACT_ATOMS: atom_id res chain seq x y z
N ALA A 1 -13.38 -9.28 -40.34
CA ALA A 1 -12.59 -8.93 -39.18
C ALA A 1 -13.17 -7.64 -38.62
N MET A 2 -13.58 -7.62 -37.35
CA MET A 2 -13.97 -6.39 -36.68
C MET A 2 -12.73 -5.48 -36.60
N SER A 3 -12.93 -4.16 -36.66
CA SER A 3 -11.83 -3.22 -36.45
C SER A 3 -11.33 -3.35 -35.01
N THR A 4 -10.04 -3.16 -34.79
CA THR A 4 -9.44 -3.23 -33.44
C THR A 4 -10.05 -2.20 -32.47
N ASP A 5 -10.58 -1.09 -32.98
CA ASP A 5 -11.29 -0.08 -32.19
C ASP A 5 -12.66 -0.60 -31.72
N ALA A 6 -13.36 -1.43 -32.55
CA ALA A 6 -14.59 -2.08 -32.14
C ALA A 6 -14.37 -3.14 -31.04
N GLU A 7 -13.28 -3.88 -31.09
CA GLU A 7 -12.88 -4.80 -30.02
C GLU A 7 -12.52 -4.07 -28.73
N MET A 8 -11.89 -2.90 -28.84
CA MET A 8 -11.50 -2.09 -27.71
C MET A 8 -12.65 -1.29 -27.08
N ALA A 9 -13.76 -1.10 -27.81
CA ALA A 9 -14.92 -0.35 -27.32
C ALA A 9 -15.54 -0.95 -26.03
N ILE A 10 -15.37 -2.25 -25.79
CA ILE A 10 -15.81 -2.93 -24.55
C ILE A 10 -15.09 -2.43 -23.30
N PHE A 11 -13.90 -1.84 -23.46
CA PHE A 11 -13.11 -1.29 -22.36
C PHE A 11 -13.44 0.20 -22.07
N GLY A 12 -14.35 0.80 -22.84
CA GLY A 12 -14.81 2.18 -22.63
C GLY A 12 -13.65 3.18 -22.53
N GLU A 13 -13.64 4.00 -21.49
CA GLU A 13 -12.60 5.01 -21.25
C GLU A 13 -11.19 4.43 -21.00
N ALA A 14 -11.07 3.16 -20.67
CA ALA A 14 -9.78 2.51 -20.48
C ALA A 14 -9.08 2.10 -21.79
N ALA A 15 -9.80 2.02 -22.91
CA ALA A 15 -9.27 1.58 -24.20
C ALA A 15 -7.99 2.31 -24.67
N PRO A 16 -7.87 3.66 -24.57
CA PRO A 16 -6.67 4.38 -24.98
C PRO A 16 -5.41 4.03 -24.18
N TYR A 17 -5.59 3.55 -22.94
CA TYR A 17 -4.48 3.18 -22.05
C TYR A 17 -3.99 1.74 -22.24
N LEU A 18 -4.70 0.95 -23.03
CA LEU A 18 -4.37 -0.45 -23.29
C LEU A 18 -3.65 -0.61 -24.62
N ARG A 19 -4.17 -0.01 -25.68
CA ARG A 19 -3.68 -0.20 -27.04
C ARG A 19 -3.79 1.09 -27.86
N LYS A 20 -2.89 1.25 -28.84
CA LYS A 20 -2.99 2.31 -29.85
C LYS A 20 -4.30 2.20 -30.62
N SER A 21 -4.91 3.35 -30.98
CA SER A 21 -6.02 3.40 -31.90
C SER A 21 -5.64 2.86 -33.28
N GLU A 22 -6.64 2.41 -34.05
CA GLU A 22 -6.42 1.93 -35.42
C GLU A 22 -5.78 3.01 -36.31
N LYS A 23 -6.19 4.27 -36.12
CA LYS A 23 -5.60 5.42 -36.80
C LYS A 23 -4.10 5.56 -36.53
N GLU A 24 -3.68 5.51 -35.27
CA GLU A 24 -2.26 5.58 -34.89
C GLU A 24 -1.45 4.39 -35.44
N ARG A 25 -2.06 3.20 -35.52
CA ARG A 25 -1.42 2.01 -36.11
C ARG A 25 -1.17 2.20 -37.60
N ILE A 26 -2.15 2.70 -38.35
CA ILE A 26 -2.04 2.98 -39.78
C ILE A 26 -0.99 4.06 -40.03
N GLU A 27 -0.99 5.14 -39.24
CA GLU A 27 0.00 6.21 -39.34
C GLU A 27 1.42 5.68 -39.08
N ALA A 28 1.60 4.82 -38.07
CA ALA A 28 2.89 4.20 -37.74
C ALA A 28 3.40 3.26 -38.84
N GLN A 29 2.50 2.53 -39.54
CA GLN A 29 2.86 1.68 -40.66
C GLN A 29 3.37 2.46 -41.86
N ASN A 30 2.89 3.68 -42.07
CA ASN A 30 3.23 4.53 -43.21
C ASN A 30 4.44 5.42 -42.96
N LYS A 31 5.03 5.44 -41.75
CA LYS A 31 6.23 6.20 -41.44
C LYS A 31 7.44 5.66 -42.20
N PRO A 32 8.23 6.52 -42.87
CA PRO A 32 9.49 6.11 -43.50
C PRO A 32 10.44 5.50 -42.46
N PHE A 33 11.04 4.37 -42.77
CA PHE A 33 11.99 3.69 -41.89
C PHE A 33 13.08 2.99 -42.69
N ASP A 34 14.34 3.29 -42.39
CA ASP A 34 15.48 2.60 -42.94
C ASP A 34 16.10 1.65 -41.88
N ALA A 35 15.84 0.34 -42.07
CA ALA A 35 16.31 -0.69 -41.14
C ALA A 35 17.84 -0.85 -41.09
N LYS A 36 18.58 -0.30 -42.09
CA LYS A 36 20.05 -0.43 -42.18
C LYS A 36 20.77 0.68 -41.41
N SER A 37 20.17 1.85 -41.34
CA SER A 37 20.80 3.02 -40.71
C SER A 37 20.20 3.38 -39.35
N SER A 38 18.98 2.93 -39.05
CA SER A 38 18.29 3.26 -37.78
C SER A 38 18.72 2.33 -36.65
N VAL A 39 19.30 2.91 -35.59
CA VAL A 39 19.88 2.14 -34.47
C VAL A 39 19.64 2.84 -33.14
N PHE A 40 19.69 2.06 -32.05
CA PHE A 40 19.92 2.58 -30.70
C PHE A 40 21.42 2.54 -30.39
N VAL A 41 21.92 3.54 -29.69
CA VAL A 41 23.29 3.58 -29.17
C VAL A 41 23.32 3.88 -27.70
N VAL A 42 24.34 3.36 -27.00
CA VAL A 42 24.56 3.63 -25.58
C VAL A 42 24.84 5.12 -25.38
N HIS A 43 24.16 5.74 -24.41
CA HIS A 43 24.29 7.14 -24.07
C HIS A 43 24.47 7.34 -22.57
N ALA A 44 25.42 8.19 -22.17
CA ALA A 44 25.84 8.33 -20.78
C ALA A 44 24.76 8.84 -19.80
N LYS A 45 23.78 9.60 -20.31
CA LYS A 45 22.69 10.18 -19.48
C LYS A 45 21.35 9.46 -19.64
N GLU A 46 21.05 8.95 -20.84
CA GLU A 46 19.75 8.41 -21.18
C GLU A 46 19.77 6.88 -21.39
N SER A 47 20.84 6.21 -20.98
CA SER A 47 21.13 4.81 -21.21
C SER A 47 21.21 4.47 -22.70
N TYR A 48 20.15 4.69 -23.48
CA TYR A 48 20.10 4.48 -24.92
C TYR A 48 19.35 5.61 -25.63
N VAL A 49 19.84 6.01 -26.81
CA VAL A 49 19.19 7.01 -27.66
C VAL A 49 19.04 6.52 -29.09
N LYS A 50 17.96 6.92 -29.75
CA LYS A 50 17.76 6.69 -31.18
C LYS A 50 18.74 7.48 -31.99
N SER A 51 19.33 6.83 -32.98
CA SER A 51 20.36 7.40 -33.82
C SER A 51 20.33 6.87 -35.24
N THR A 52 20.95 7.61 -36.16
CA THR A 52 21.13 7.19 -37.55
C THR A 52 22.61 7.05 -37.84
N ILE A 53 23.03 5.93 -38.40
CA ILE A 53 24.42 5.65 -38.80
C ILE A 53 24.81 6.61 -39.92
N GLN A 54 25.92 7.29 -39.72
CA GLN A 54 26.53 8.19 -40.72
C GLN A 54 27.72 7.55 -41.44
N SER A 55 28.60 6.84 -40.70
CA SER A 55 29.74 6.12 -41.26
C SER A 55 30.15 4.96 -40.36
N LYS A 56 30.79 3.94 -40.98
CA LYS A 56 31.40 2.80 -40.28
C LYS A 56 32.85 2.66 -40.73
N GLU A 57 33.79 2.75 -39.78
CA GLU A 57 35.22 2.62 -40.03
C GLU A 57 35.91 1.82 -38.91
N ALA A 58 36.64 0.77 -39.27
CA ALA A 58 37.56 0.02 -38.40
C ALA A 58 37.02 -0.29 -36.99
N GLY A 59 35.78 -0.84 -36.87
CA GLY A 59 35.17 -1.23 -35.60
C GLY A 59 34.59 -0.09 -34.77
N LYS A 60 34.56 1.14 -35.36
CA LYS A 60 33.87 2.30 -34.80
C LYS A 60 32.75 2.75 -35.74
N VAL A 61 31.67 3.21 -35.17
CA VAL A 61 30.51 3.68 -35.93
C VAL A 61 30.18 5.10 -35.47
N THR A 62 30.12 6.01 -36.43
CA THR A 62 29.67 7.38 -36.16
C THR A 62 28.18 7.46 -36.46
N VAL A 63 27.43 7.93 -35.48
CA VAL A 63 25.96 8.04 -35.53
C VAL A 63 25.56 9.50 -35.21
N LYS A 64 24.40 9.88 -35.74
CA LYS A 64 23.75 11.15 -35.39
C LYS A 64 22.47 10.81 -34.59
N THR A 65 22.37 11.33 -33.38
CA THR A 65 21.21 11.15 -32.51
C THR A 65 20.00 11.95 -33.00
N GLU A 66 18.79 11.60 -32.59
CA GLU A 66 17.57 12.39 -32.87
C GLU A 66 17.70 13.82 -32.30
N GLY A 67 18.44 14.01 -31.18
CA GLY A 67 18.75 15.32 -30.61
C GLY A 67 19.80 16.12 -31.38
N GLY A 68 20.34 15.59 -32.51
CA GLY A 68 21.31 16.25 -33.38
C GLY A 68 22.78 16.08 -32.95
N GLU A 69 23.07 15.40 -31.85
CA GLU A 69 24.42 15.11 -31.38
C GLU A 69 25.09 14.04 -32.25
N THR A 70 26.39 14.21 -32.51
CA THR A 70 27.17 13.20 -33.23
C THR A 70 28.03 12.42 -32.26
N LEU A 71 27.82 11.11 -32.20
CA LEU A 71 28.54 10.19 -31.32
C LEU A 71 29.34 9.18 -32.12
N THR A 72 30.51 8.80 -31.62
CA THR A 72 31.30 7.70 -32.17
C THR A 72 31.38 6.61 -31.12
N VAL A 73 30.77 5.45 -31.42
CA VAL A 73 30.63 4.31 -30.52
C VAL A 73 31.27 3.07 -31.12
N LYS A 74 31.52 2.04 -30.31
CA LYS A 74 31.99 0.75 -30.80
C LYS A 74 30.84 -0.04 -31.42
N ASP A 75 31.17 -1.00 -32.28
CA ASP A 75 30.19 -1.81 -32.99
C ASP A 75 29.32 -2.67 -32.04
N ASP A 76 29.84 -3.02 -30.85
CA ASP A 76 29.13 -3.74 -29.79
C ASP A 76 28.16 -2.87 -28.97
N GLN A 77 28.18 -1.57 -29.17
CA GLN A 77 27.31 -0.58 -28.50
C GLN A 77 26.15 -0.10 -29.39
N ILE A 78 25.87 -0.83 -30.47
CA ILE A 78 24.85 -0.49 -31.46
C ILE A 78 23.80 -1.62 -31.53
N PHE A 79 22.53 -1.22 -31.48
CA PHE A 79 21.41 -2.14 -31.50
C PHE A 79 20.42 -1.73 -32.58
N SER A 80 19.99 -2.67 -33.43
CA SER A 80 19.05 -2.40 -34.52
C SER A 80 17.70 -1.92 -34.01
N MET A 81 17.11 -0.91 -34.61
CA MET A 81 15.76 -0.45 -34.28
C MET A 81 14.70 -1.29 -34.94
N ASN A 82 13.56 -1.43 -34.28
CA ASN A 82 12.35 -1.97 -34.86
C ASN A 82 11.63 -0.92 -35.72
N PRO A 83 10.92 -1.33 -36.79
CA PRO A 83 10.06 -0.42 -37.56
C PRO A 83 9.00 0.26 -36.69
N PRO A 84 8.58 1.51 -37.02
CA PRO A 84 7.62 2.30 -36.22
C PRO A 84 6.26 1.62 -35.96
N LYS A 85 5.88 0.63 -36.77
CA LYS A 85 4.67 -0.17 -36.53
C LYS A 85 4.68 -0.88 -35.17
N TYR A 86 5.88 -1.16 -34.62
CA TYR A 86 6.07 -1.78 -33.30
C TYR A 86 6.19 -0.76 -32.15
N ASP A 87 6.23 0.55 -32.43
CA ASP A 87 6.24 1.56 -31.37
C ASP A 87 4.98 1.44 -30.52
N LYS A 88 5.15 1.46 -29.19
CA LYS A 88 4.08 1.28 -28.19
C LYS A 88 3.32 -0.08 -28.32
N ILE A 89 3.96 -1.11 -28.85
CA ILE A 89 3.32 -2.42 -28.96
C ILE A 89 3.04 -3.01 -27.57
N GLU A 90 1.87 -3.63 -27.41
CA GLU A 90 1.46 -4.27 -26.16
C GLU A 90 2.21 -5.59 -25.91
N ASP A 91 2.44 -6.40 -26.93
CA ASP A 91 3.20 -7.65 -26.86
C ASP A 91 4.59 -7.46 -27.49
N MET A 92 5.60 -7.30 -26.65
CA MET A 92 6.97 -7.06 -27.10
C MET A 92 7.62 -8.29 -27.74
N ALA A 93 7.11 -9.51 -27.53
CA ALA A 93 7.58 -10.70 -28.23
C ALA A 93 7.34 -10.63 -29.75
N MET A 94 6.42 -9.78 -30.19
CA MET A 94 6.16 -9.55 -31.61
C MET A 94 7.22 -8.67 -32.30
N MET A 95 8.17 -8.07 -31.55
CA MET A 95 9.23 -7.26 -32.12
C MET A 95 10.20 -8.09 -32.95
N THR A 96 10.67 -7.52 -34.05
CA THR A 96 11.68 -8.18 -34.92
C THR A 96 13.06 -8.21 -34.22
N HIS A 97 13.39 -7.17 -33.50
CA HIS A 97 14.63 -7.04 -32.72
C HIS A 97 14.26 -6.89 -31.25
N LEU A 98 14.42 -7.97 -30.49
CA LEU A 98 14.12 -8.01 -29.07
C LEU A 98 15.43 -7.95 -28.27
N HIS A 99 15.74 -6.77 -27.74
CA HIS A 99 16.91 -6.49 -26.92
C HIS A 99 16.60 -5.33 -25.97
N GLU A 100 17.42 -5.11 -24.97
CA GLU A 100 17.19 -4.15 -23.90
C GLU A 100 16.82 -2.74 -24.39
N PRO A 101 17.58 -2.09 -25.32
CA PRO A 101 17.20 -0.77 -25.83
C PRO A 101 15.81 -0.72 -26.48
N ALA A 102 15.40 -1.74 -27.20
CA ALA A 102 14.07 -1.81 -27.83
C ALA A 102 12.96 -1.92 -26.78
N VAL A 103 13.18 -2.74 -25.75
CA VAL A 103 12.25 -2.89 -24.63
C VAL A 103 12.11 -1.60 -23.85
N LEU A 104 13.24 -1.00 -23.44
CA LEU A 104 13.25 0.27 -22.71
C LEU A 104 12.58 1.39 -23.48
N TYR A 105 12.88 1.51 -24.76
CA TYR A 105 12.23 2.49 -25.63
C TYR A 105 10.72 2.29 -25.70
N ASN A 106 10.26 1.06 -25.91
CA ASN A 106 8.83 0.75 -25.96
C ASN A 106 8.12 1.07 -24.64
N LEU A 107 8.73 0.73 -23.53
CA LEU A 107 8.19 1.04 -22.18
C LEU A 107 8.13 2.56 -21.95
N LYS A 108 9.19 3.32 -22.32
CA LYS A 108 9.23 4.79 -22.21
C LYS A 108 8.12 5.44 -23.04
N GLU A 109 7.93 5.00 -24.28
CA GLU A 109 6.90 5.51 -25.19
C GLU A 109 5.47 5.16 -24.73
N ARG A 110 5.28 3.95 -24.21
CA ARG A 110 4.00 3.53 -23.61
C ARG A 110 3.69 4.33 -22.36
N TYR A 111 4.68 4.51 -21.48
CA TYR A 111 4.54 5.31 -20.26
C TYR A 111 4.19 6.77 -20.58
N ALA A 112 4.89 7.38 -21.53
CA ALA A 112 4.61 8.76 -21.97
C ALA A 112 3.19 8.92 -22.56
N ALA A 113 2.63 7.86 -23.13
CA ALA A 113 1.27 7.81 -23.65
C ALA A 113 0.24 7.26 -22.63
N TRP A 114 0.61 7.12 -21.34
CA TRP A 114 -0.22 6.52 -20.28
C TRP A 114 -0.66 5.07 -20.55
N MET A 115 0.01 4.38 -21.48
CA MET A 115 -0.22 2.97 -21.80
C MET A 115 0.59 2.09 -20.86
N ILE A 116 0.17 1.99 -19.61
CA ILE A 116 0.93 1.36 -18.52
C ILE A 116 0.87 -0.18 -18.50
N TYR A 117 0.02 -0.78 -19.32
CA TYR A 117 -0.14 -2.25 -19.40
C TYR A 117 0.67 -2.84 -20.56
N VAL A 118 1.43 -3.90 -20.30
CA VAL A 118 2.27 -4.61 -21.28
C VAL A 118 2.03 -6.10 -21.19
N THR A 119 1.87 -6.80 -22.29
CA THR A 119 1.80 -8.26 -22.33
C THR A 119 3.19 -8.89 -22.33
N ASN A 120 3.37 -9.98 -21.60
CA ASN A 120 4.67 -10.56 -21.30
C ASN A 120 4.87 -11.98 -21.80
N THR A 121 5.32 -12.09 -23.00
CA THR A 121 6.07 -13.28 -23.44
C THR A 121 7.59 -13.07 -23.39
N VAL A 122 8.05 -11.88 -22.92
CA VAL A 122 9.44 -11.43 -23.07
C VAL A 122 10.39 -11.90 -21.97
N PHE A 123 9.90 -12.37 -20.83
CA PHE A 123 10.77 -12.62 -19.66
C PHE A 123 11.58 -13.90 -19.67
N HIS A 124 11.43 -14.77 -20.66
CA HIS A 124 12.28 -15.96 -20.78
C HIS A 124 13.67 -15.71 -21.38
N SER A 125 14.00 -14.49 -21.80
CA SER A 125 15.26 -14.20 -22.49
C SER A 125 16.12 -13.07 -21.95
N ALA A 126 15.74 -12.41 -20.86
CA ALA A 126 16.52 -11.30 -20.29
C ALA A 126 17.56 -11.81 -19.28
N SER A 127 18.81 -11.41 -19.46
CA SER A 127 19.95 -11.76 -18.62
C SER A 127 19.82 -11.18 -17.18
N PRO A 128 20.26 -11.89 -16.13
CA PRO A 128 20.06 -11.53 -14.72
C PRO A 128 20.89 -10.36 -14.19
N THR A 129 21.63 -9.61 -15.03
CA THR A 129 22.64 -8.66 -14.58
C THR A 129 22.16 -7.23 -14.32
N ASP A 130 20.91 -6.89 -14.61
CA ASP A 130 20.44 -5.49 -14.48
C ASP A 130 19.57 -5.29 -13.23
N ARG A 131 20.24 -4.83 -12.17
CA ARG A 131 19.65 -4.53 -10.84
C ARG A 131 18.84 -3.24 -10.77
N GLU A 132 18.72 -2.44 -11.82
CA GLU A 132 18.16 -1.08 -11.75
C GLU A 132 16.74 -0.90 -12.30
N ASN A 133 16.11 -1.92 -12.89
CA ASN A 133 14.80 -1.76 -13.54
C ASN A 133 13.75 -2.72 -12.96
N GLN A 134 13.20 -2.40 -11.80
CA GLN A 134 12.14 -3.18 -11.13
C GLN A 134 10.71 -2.67 -11.41
N SER A 135 10.36 -2.38 -12.66
CA SER A 135 8.96 -2.11 -13.03
C SER A 135 8.29 -3.31 -13.74
N ILE A 136 8.62 -4.51 -13.31
CA ILE A 136 8.48 -5.73 -14.14
C ILE A 136 7.16 -6.49 -13.90
N LEU A 137 6.34 -6.17 -12.90
CA LEU A 137 5.23 -7.03 -12.47
C LEU A 137 3.85 -6.76 -13.08
N ILE A 138 3.69 -5.70 -13.83
CA ILE A 138 2.40 -5.35 -14.48
C ILE A 138 2.03 -6.34 -15.59
N THR A 139 2.96 -7.10 -16.03
CA THR A 139 2.90 -7.90 -17.25
C THR A 139 2.18 -9.23 -17.09
N TYR A 140 2.17 -9.82 -15.89
CA TYR A 140 1.50 -11.10 -15.64
C TYR A 140 -0.04 -10.98 -15.71
N VAL A 141 -0.59 -9.83 -15.38
CA VAL A 141 -2.04 -9.57 -15.42
C VAL A 141 -2.57 -9.59 -16.86
N GLN A 142 -1.81 -9.07 -17.82
CA GLN A 142 -2.26 -9.02 -19.23
C GLN A 142 -2.09 -10.36 -19.97
N ALA A 143 -1.03 -11.12 -19.69
CA ALA A 143 -0.89 -12.47 -20.23
C ALA A 143 -2.04 -13.38 -19.79
N LEU A 144 -2.45 -13.25 -18.52
CA LEU A 144 -3.62 -13.95 -17.99
C LEU A 144 -4.94 -13.42 -18.56
N LEU A 145 -5.08 -12.11 -18.73
CA LEU A 145 -6.29 -11.49 -19.26
C LEU A 145 -6.42 -11.73 -20.78
N GLY A 146 -5.32 -11.73 -21.52
CA GLY A 146 -5.30 -12.09 -22.96
C GLY A 146 -5.59 -13.57 -23.18
N SER A 147 -5.07 -14.47 -22.36
CA SER A 147 -5.35 -15.91 -22.43
C SER A 147 -6.77 -16.25 -21.95
N LEU A 148 -7.32 -15.51 -20.99
CA LEU A 148 -8.70 -15.66 -20.52
C LEU A 148 -9.71 -15.13 -21.56
N GLY A 149 -9.44 -14.00 -22.22
CA GLY A 149 -10.34 -13.43 -23.24
C GLY A 149 -10.48 -14.29 -24.51
N GLY A 150 -9.46 -15.07 -24.87
CA GLY A 150 -9.50 -15.97 -26.04
C GLY A 150 -9.99 -17.40 -25.76
N SER A 151 -10.02 -17.85 -24.52
CA SER A 151 -10.23 -19.26 -24.14
C SER A 151 -11.51 -19.54 -23.36
N TRP A 152 -12.30 -18.53 -23.01
CA TRP A 152 -13.54 -18.72 -22.23
C TRP A 152 -14.61 -19.54 -22.97
N CYS A 153 -14.52 -19.67 -24.29
CA CYS A 153 -15.48 -20.45 -25.08
C CYS A 153 -15.11 -21.94 -25.27
N GLN A 154 -13.92 -22.41 -24.89
CA GLN A 154 -13.52 -23.81 -25.20
C GLN A 154 -12.81 -24.59 -24.07
N GLY A 155 -12.62 -24.06 -22.86
CA GLY A 155 -11.73 -24.71 -21.89
C GLY A 155 -12.19 -24.84 -20.46
N THR A 156 -13.35 -25.46 -20.19
CA THR A 156 -13.67 -25.95 -18.83
C THR A 156 -12.73 -27.06 -18.34
N SER A 157 -11.88 -27.62 -19.17
CA SER A 157 -10.97 -28.71 -18.80
C SER A 157 -9.58 -28.26 -18.31
N CYS A 158 -9.15 -27.04 -18.60
CA CYS A 158 -7.82 -26.57 -18.16
C CYS A 158 -7.79 -26.01 -16.74
N LEU A 159 -8.95 -25.63 -16.17
CA LEU A 159 -9.08 -25.13 -14.80
C LEU A 159 -9.29 -26.22 -13.75
N THR A 160 -9.55 -27.47 -14.16
CA THR A 160 -9.91 -28.57 -13.24
C THR A 160 -8.72 -29.29 -12.61
N THR A 161 -7.48 -29.05 -13.03
CA THR A 161 -6.32 -29.81 -12.57
C THR A 161 -5.33 -29.05 -11.67
N ARG A 162 -5.49 -27.74 -11.48
CA ARG A 162 -4.70 -26.99 -10.47
C ARG A 162 -5.63 -26.01 -9.76
N SER A 163 -5.77 -26.15 -8.44
CA SER A 163 -6.24 -25.08 -7.57
C SER A 163 -5.27 -23.92 -7.68
N LEU A 164 -5.34 -23.16 -8.77
CA LEU A 164 -4.49 -22.01 -8.96
C LEU A 164 -4.99 -20.89 -8.05
N LEU A 165 -4.30 -20.75 -6.92
CA LEU A 165 -4.30 -19.53 -6.13
C LEU A 165 -3.62 -18.46 -7.00
N LEU A 166 -4.39 -17.79 -7.84
CA LEU A 166 -3.88 -16.69 -8.62
C LEU A 166 -3.85 -15.46 -7.72
N SER A 167 -2.70 -15.19 -7.14
CA SER A 167 -2.48 -13.97 -6.37
C SER A 167 -1.63 -13.02 -7.19
N LEU A 168 -2.12 -11.80 -7.39
CA LEU A 168 -1.39 -10.72 -8.02
C LEU A 168 -0.65 -9.96 -6.93
N LEU A 169 0.68 -10.01 -6.99
CA LEU A 169 1.55 -9.23 -6.12
C LEU A 169 1.99 -7.97 -6.86
N ASP A 170 1.55 -6.82 -6.41
CA ASP A 170 2.00 -5.53 -6.92
C ASP A 170 3.20 -5.06 -6.10
N SER A 171 4.41 -5.21 -6.65
CA SER A 171 5.68 -4.86 -6.00
C SER A 171 6.26 -3.58 -6.61
N GLY A 172 6.89 -2.74 -5.80
CA GLY A 172 7.52 -1.50 -6.25
C GLY A 172 7.76 -0.51 -5.10
N GLU A 173 8.51 0.54 -5.36
CA GLU A 173 8.73 1.62 -4.38
C GLU A 173 7.43 2.34 -4.00
N SER A 174 7.44 3.02 -2.85
CA SER A 174 6.34 3.89 -2.43
C SER A 174 6.12 5.00 -3.47
N GLY A 175 4.87 5.18 -3.92
CA GLY A 175 4.53 6.15 -4.96
C GLY A 175 4.59 5.63 -6.40
N ALA A 176 5.00 4.38 -6.66
CA ALA A 176 5.10 3.78 -7.99
C ALA A 176 3.73 3.46 -8.66
N GLY A 177 2.60 3.82 -8.03
CA GLY A 177 1.26 3.63 -8.59
C GLY A 177 0.61 2.28 -8.30
N LYS A 178 1.14 1.47 -7.38
CA LYS A 178 0.61 0.14 -7.01
C LYS A 178 -0.89 0.17 -6.71
N THR A 179 -1.32 1.00 -5.79
CA THR A 179 -2.73 1.11 -5.41
C THR A 179 -3.63 1.53 -6.58
N VAL A 180 -3.13 2.37 -7.49
CA VAL A 180 -3.86 2.76 -8.71
C VAL A 180 -4.04 1.56 -9.63
N ASN A 181 -2.98 0.78 -9.84
CA ASN A 181 -3.03 -0.44 -10.65
C ASN A 181 -3.98 -1.48 -10.03
N THR A 182 -3.89 -1.70 -8.72
CA THR A 182 -4.80 -2.59 -7.99
C THR A 182 -6.26 -2.17 -8.19
N LYS A 183 -6.59 -0.89 -8.10
CA LYS A 183 -7.94 -0.38 -8.37
C LYS A 183 -8.40 -0.68 -9.80
N ARG A 184 -7.54 -0.49 -10.81
CA ARG A 184 -7.84 -0.79 -12.22
C ARG A 184 -8.08 -2.28 -12.45
N VAL A 185 -7.27 -3.14 -11.84
CA VAL A 185 -7.43 -4.60 -11.91
C VAL A 185 -8.78 -5.02 -11.32
N ILE A 186 -9.11 -4.52 -10.13
CA ILE A 186 -10.40 -4.80 -9.45
C ILE A 186 -11.56 -4.32 -10.30
N GLN A 187 -11.50 -3.10 -10.82
CA GLN A 187 -12.53 -2.52 -11.68
C GLN A 187 -12.72 -3.34 -12.97
N TYR A 188 -11.62 -3.82 -13.56
CA TYR A 188 -11.66 -4.68 -14.74
C TYR A 188 -12.40 -5.99 -14.45
N PHE A 189 -12.05 -6.71 -13.38
CA PHE A 189 -12.72 -7.95 -13.01
C PHE A 189 -14.20 -7.74 -12.70
N ALA A 190 -14.54 -6.68 -11.99
CA ALA A 190 -15.93 -6.33 -11.70
C ALA A 190 -16.70 -6.09 -13.00
N THR A 191 -16.16 -5.31 -13.93
CA THR A 191 -16.82 -4.94 -15.20
C THR A 191 -17.00 -6.14 -16.14
N ILE A 192 -15.98 -7.00 -16.30
CA ILE A 192 -16.08 -8.18 -17.18
C ILE A 192 -17.06 -9.20 -16.64
N ALA A 193 -17.04 -9.43 -15.34
CA ALA A 193 -17.94 -10.39 -14.72
C ALA A 193 -19.42 -9.96 -14.81
N ALA A 194 -19.69 -8.64 -14.87
CA ALA A 194 -21.04 -8.08 -15.04
C ALA A 194 -21.55 -8.13 -16.47
N SER A 195 -20.67 -8.15 -17.48
CA SER A 195 -21.07 -8.06 -18.91
C SER A 195 -21.80 -9.29 -19.46
N GLY A 196 -21.92 -10.39 -18.69
CA GLY A 196 -22.60 -11.63 -19.06
C GLY A 196 -24.13 -11.62 -19.02
N ASP A 197 -24.78 -10.64 -18.39
CA ASP A 197 -26.24 -10.61 -18.24
C ASP A 197 -26.87 -9.25 -18.65
N LYS A 198 -27.19 -9.10 -19.91
CA LYS A 198 -28.10 -8.04 -20.39
C LYS A 198 -29.60 -8.39 -20.19
N LYS A 199 -29.96 -9.11 -19.15
CA LYS A 199 -31.35 -9.23 -18.71
C LYS A 199 -31.55 -8.30 -17.52
N LYS A 200 -32.37 -7.24 -17.72
CA LYS A 200 -32.90 -6.41 -16.65
C LYS A 200 -33.57 -7.33 -15.62
N GLU A 201 -32.89 -7.59 -14.51
CA GLU A 201 -33.58 -7.96 -13.29
C GLU A 201 -34.18 -6.68 -12.72
N GLU A 202 -35.50 -6.72 -12.49
CA GLU A 202 -36.24 -5.66 -11.84
C GLU A 202 -35.61 -5.36 -10.49
N GLN A 203 -35.20 -4.12 -10.26
CA GLN A 203 -34.69 -3.63 -8.99
C GLN A 203 -35.74 -3.86 -7.90
N PRO A 204 -35.40 -4.45 -6.76
CA PRO A 204 -36.26 -4.41 -5.60
C PRO A 204 -36.37 -2.95 -5.14
N THR A 205 -37.57 -2.43 -5.15
CA THR A 205 -37.91 -1.12 -4.60
C THR A 205 -37.59 -1.08 -3.11
N GLY A 206 -36.50 -0.42 -2.72
CA GLY A 206 -36.24 -0.07 -1.34
C GLY A 206 -34.78 -0.13 -0.94
N LYS A 207 -34.13 1.03 -0.89
CA LYS A 207 -32.77 1.41 -0.48
C LYS A 207 -31.73 1.29 -1.59
N MET A 208 -31.06 2.42 -1.85
CA MET A 208 -29.89 2.54 -2.74
C MET A 208 -28.72 1.71 -2.21
N GLN A 209 -28.75 0.41 -2.44
CA GLN A 209 -27.57 -0.44 -2.39
C GLN A 209 -27.18 -0.70 -3.83
N GLY A 210 -25.99 -0.23 -4.25
CA GLY A 210 -25.43 -0.49 -5.57
C GLY A 210 -25.26 -1.99 -5.83
N THR A 211 -24.88 -2.35 -7.06
CA THR A 211 -24.53 -3.72 -7.41
C THR A 211 -23.32 -4.21 -6.58
N LEU A 212 -23.02 -5.52 -6.60
CA LEU A 212 -21.83 -6.07 -5.92
C LEU A 212 -20.55 -5.40 -6.45
N GLU A 213 -20.49 -5.11 -7.76
CA GLU A 213 -19.41 -4.40 -8.41
C GLU A 213 -19.24 -2.98 -7.85
N ASP A 214 -20.34 -2.24 -7.70
CA ASP A 214 -20.34 -0.90 -7.12
C ASP A 214 -19.82 -0.95 -5.67
N GLN A 215 -20.20 -1.95 -4.91
CA GLN A 215 -19.78 -2.13 -3.52
C GLN A 215 -18.28 -2.45 -3.42
N ILE A 216 -17.75 -3.31 -4.29
CA ILE A 216 -16.31 -3.62 -4.35
C ILE A 216 -15.50 -2.35 -4.66
N ILE A 217 -15.96 -1.55 -5.61
CA ILE A 217 -15.30 -0.30 -6.00
C ILE A 217 -15.41 0.73 -4.87
N SER A 218 -16.58 0.85 -4.24
CA SER A 218 -16.84 1.81 -3.16
C SER A 218 -16.10 1.50 -1.87
N ALA A 219 -15.60 0.27 -1.68
CA ALA A 219 -14.75 -0.05 -0.53
C ALA A 219 -13.45 0.77 -0.52
N ASN A 220 -12.90 1.14 -1.68
CA ASN A 220 -11.63 1.85 -1.77
C ASN A 220 -11.69 3.27 -1.18
N PRO A 221 -12.62 4.18 -1.55
CA PRO A 221 -12.70 5.52 -0.96
C PRO A 221 -12.82 5.48 0.58
N LEU A 222 -13.62 4.56 1.12
CA LEU A 222 -13.77 4.43 2.57
C LEU A 222 -12.47 3.98 3.24
N LEU A 223 -11.83 2.92 2.73
CA LEU A 223 -10.58 2.41 3.28
C LEU A 223 -9.43 3.41 3.13
N GLU A 224 -9.39 4.19 2.05
CA GLU A 224 -8.38 5.23 1.86
C GLU A 224 -8.57 6.42 2.80
N ALA A 225 -9.79 6.84 3.06
CA ALA A 225 -10.07 7.90 4.02
C ALA A 225 -9.47 7.60 5.40
N PHE A 226 -9.59 6.36 5.87
CA PHE A 226 -9.17 5.91 7.20
C PHE A 226 -7.80 5.22 7.23
N GLY A 227 -7.26 4.81 6.10
CA GLY A 227 -6.03 4.03 6.03
C GLY A 227 -4.92 4.64 5.17
N ASN A 228 -5.18 5.73 4.44
CA ASN A 228 -4.18 6.43 3.64
C ASN A 228 -3.86 7.80 4.21
N ALA A 229 -2.63 8.24 3.93
CA ALA A 229 -2.14 9.53 4.37
C ALA A 229 -1.08 10.08 3.41
N LYS A 230 -0.80 11.40 3.50
CA LYS A 230 0.35 11.99 2.85
C LYS A 230 1.62 11.57 3.57
N THR A 231 2.57 11.04 2.81
CA THR A 231 3.97 10.81 3.21
C THR A 231 4.91 11.72 2.42
N VAL A 232 6.20 11.70 2.76
CA VAL A 232 7.23 12.48 2.04
C VAL A 232 7.24 12.20 0.53
N ARG A 233 6.94 10.95 0.11
CA ARG A 233 7.05 10.51 -1.29
C ARG A 233 5.73 10.38 -2.02
N ASN A 234 4.61 10.32 -1.30
CA ASN A 234 3.31 10.04 -1.91
C ASN A 234 2.21 10.76 -1.15
N ASP A 235 1.44 11.56 -1.86
CA ASP A 235 0.33 12.33 -1.27
C ASP A 235 -0.83 11.44 -0.82
N ASN A 236 -0.98 10.23 -1.38
CA ASN A 236 -2.01 9.25 -1.02
C ASN A 236 -1.41 7.86 -0.78
N SER A 237 -0.54 7.76 0.21
CA SER A 237 0.13 6.50 0.57
C SER A 237 -0.76 5.62 1.43
N SER A 238 -0.94 4.35 1.03
CA SER A 238 -1.60 3.35 1.87
C SER A 238 -0.73 3.04 3.08
N ARG A 239 -1.29 3.24 4.29
CA ARG A 239 -0.61 2.97 5.57
C ARG A 239 -1.06 1.65 6.20
N PHE A 240 -1.57 0.74 5.37
CA PHE A 240 -1.95 -0.63 5.71
C PHE A 240 -1.78 -1.53 4.48
N GLY A 241 -1.58 -2.80 4.70
CA GLY A 241 -1.65 -3.80 3.65
C GLY A 241 -3.09 -4.22 3.39
N LYS A 242 -3.45 -4.46 2.14
CA LYS A 242 -4.78 -4.90 1.72
C LYS A 242 -4.66 -6.08 0.76
N PHE A 243 -5.37 -7.16 1.08
CA PHE A 243 -5.54 -8.30 0.19
C PHE A 243 -7.02 -8.47 -0.13
N ILE A 244 -7.35 -8.36 -1.40
CA ILE A 244 -8.73 -8.50 -1.88
C ILE A 244 -8.84 -9.81 -2.63
N ARG A 245 -9.79 -10.68 -2.24
CA ARG A 245 -10.19 -11.85 -3.00
C ARG A 245 -11.50 -11.56 -3.73
N ILE A 246 -11.48 -11.77 -5.02
CA ILE A 246 -12.67 -11.67 -5.88
C ILE A 246 -13.07 -13.08 -6.26
N HIS A 247 -14.23 -13.52 -5.79
CA HIS A 247 -14.73 -14.88 -5.96
C HIS A 247 -15.61 -15.00 -7.18
N PHE A 248 -15.43 -16.10 -7.90
CA PHE A 248 -16.18 -16.44 -9.11
C PHE A 248 -16.89 -17.78 -8.94
N GLY A 249 -18.08 -17.89 -9.53
CA GLY A 249 -18.81 -19.15 -9.66
C GLY A 249 -18.25 -20.02 -10.80
N ALA A 250 -18.81 -21.22 -10.98
CA ALA A 250 -18.41 -22.19 -11.99
C ALA A 250 -18.46 -21.63 -13.44
N THR A 251 -19.32 -20.66 -13.69
CA THR A 251 -19.50 -20.02 -15.00
C THR A 251 -18.63 -18.79 -15.21
N GLY A 252 -17.71 -18.48 -14.27
CA GLY A 252 -16.89 -17.27 -14.31
C GLY A 252 -17.61 -15.98 -13.93
N LYS A 253 -18.85 -16.06 -13.46
CA LYS A 253 -19.57 -14.88 -12.95
C LYS A 253 -19.07 -14.49 -11.57
N LEU A 254 -19.04 -13.19 -11.30
CA LEU A 254 -18.73 -12.63 -9.99
C LEU A 254 -19.74 -13.15 -8.95
N ALA A 255 -19.23 -13.78 -7.90
CA ALA A 255 -20.05 -14.37 -6.86
C ALA A 255 -19.97 -13.58 -5.54
N SER A 256 -18.80 -13.09 -5.17
CA SER A 256 -18.56 -12.41 -3.89
C SER A 256 -17.19 -11.74 -3.91
N ALA A 257 -16.88 -10.95 -2.89
CA ALA A 257 -15.52 -10.53 -2.58
C ALA A 257 -15.30 -10.47 -1.08
N ASP A 258 -14.05 -10.50 -0.66
CA ASP A 258 -13.65 -10.22 0.71
C ASP A 258 -12.30 -9.50 0.76
N ILE A 259 -12.11 -8.73 1.83
CA ILE A 259 -10.94 -7.88 2.04
C ILE A 259 -10.30 -8.28 3.37
N GLU A 260 -9.01 -8.58 3.35
CA GLU A 260 -8.17 -8.67 4.54
C GLU A 260 -7.26 -7.45 4.61
N THR A 261 -7.01 -6.96 5.83
CA THR A 261 -6.13 -5.82 6.06
C THR A 261 -5.05 -6.19 7.05
N TYR A 262 -3.87 -5.62 6.87
CA TYR A 262 -2.68 -5.92 7.67
C TYR A 262 -2.00 -4.63 8.13
N LEU A 263 -1.55 -4.60 9.38
CA LEU A 263 -0.59 -3.63 9.92
C LEU A 263 -0.95 -2.16 9.67
N LEU A 264 -2.13 -1.71 10.10
CA LEU A 264 -2.44 -0.28 10.07
C LEU A 264 -1.39 0.50 10.90
N GLU A 265 -0.77 1.52 10.30
CA GLU A 265 0.20 2.42 10.96
C GLU A 265 -0.52 3.30 11.99
N LYS A 266 -0.95 2.71 13.11
CA LYS A 266 -1.75 3.40 14.14
C LYS A 266 -1.02 4.57 14.81
N SER A 267 0.30 4.59 14.82
CA SER A 267 1.10 5.70 15.36
C SER A 267 0.81 7.04 14.67
N ARG A 268 0.44 7.02 13.37
CA ARG A 268 0.08 8.21 12.59
C ARG A 268 -1.16 8.96 13.10
N VAL A 269 -2.00 8.30 13.87
CA VAL A 269 -3.15 8.95 14.52
C VAL A 269 -2.71 10.07 15.47
N THR A 270 -1.60 9.86 16.19
CA THR A 270 -1.12 10.75 17.25
C THR A 270 0.18 11.48 16.92
N PHE A 271 0.87 11.09 15.85
CA PHE A 271 2.18 11.65 15.49
C PHE A 271 2.38 11.73 13.97
N GLN A 272 2.86 12.87 13.47
CA GLN A 272 3.28 13.06 12.07
C GLN A 272 4.61 13.83 12.01
N LEU A 273 5.41 13.53 10.98
CA LEU A 273 6.57 14.34 10.60
C LEU A 273 6.12 15.62 9.87
N LYS A 274 7.00 16.63 9.80
CA LYS A 274 6.68 17.95 9.22
C LYS A 274 6.17 17.91 7.77
N ALA A 275 6.65 16.97 6.96
CA ALA A 275 6.24 16.82 5.56
C ALA A 275 5.10 15.83 5.35
N GLU A 276 4.49 15.33 6.42
CA GLU A 276 3.45 14.33 6.40
C GLU A 276 2.17 14.86 7.04
N ARG A 277 1.04 14.18 6.82
CA ARG A 277 -0.20 14.47 7.55
C ARG A 277 -0.79 13.22 8.18
N SER A 278 -1.76 13.38 9.07
CA SER A 278 -2.53 12.28 9.61
C SER A 278 -3.43 11.67 8.55
N TYR A 279 -4.28 10.70 8.88
CA TYR A 279 -5.22 10.08 7.97
C TYR A 279 -6.16 11.09 7.31
N HIS A 280 -6.50 10.86 6.05
CA HIS A 280 -7.28 11.81 5.24
C HIS A 280 -8.63 12.17 5.86
N ILE A 281 -9.28 11.23 6.53
CA ILE A 281 -10.62 11.43 7.10
C ILE A 281 -10.71 12.67 8.02
N PHE A 282 -9.68 12.96 8.81
CA PHE A 282 -9.68 14.10 9.70
C PHE A 282 -9.81 15.42 8.93
N TYR A 283 -9.06 15.56 7.84
CA TYR A 283 -9.05 16.77 7.00
C TYR A 283 -10.28 16.83 6.10
N GLN A 284 -10.80 15.67 5.66
CA GLN A 284 -12.07 15.58 4.93
C GLN A 284 -13.22 16.14 5.77
N ILE A 285 -13.35 15.72 7.03
CA ILE A 285 -14.38 16.22 7.94
C ILE A 285 -14.24 17.74 8.15
N MET A 286 -13.02 18.22 8.39
CA MET A 286 -12.74 19.65 8.62
C MET A 286 -12.83 20.51 7.37
N SER A 287 -12.96 19.92 6.16
CA SER A 287 -13.14 20.65 4.90
C SER A 287 -14.42 21.50 4.85
N ASN A 288 -15.33 21.31 5.80
CA ASN A 288 -16.63 21.99 5.90
C ASN A 288 -17.59 21.75 4.72
N LYS A 289 -17.37 20.67 3.95
CA LYS A 289 -18.30 20.29 2.87
C LYS A 289 -19.65 19.81 3.41
N LYS A 290 -19.64 19.27 4.64
CA LYS A 290 -20.82 18.83 5.41
C LYS A 290 -20.83 19.55 6.77
N PRO A 291 -21.37 20.79 6.85
CA PRO A 291 -21.33 21.59 8.08
C PRO A 291 -22.01 20.91 9.27
N GLU A 292 -22.99 20.04 9.01
CA GLU A 292 -23.66 19.24 10.05
C GLU A 292 -22.69 18.32 10.82
N LEU A 293 -21.59 17.88 10.19
CA LEU A 293 -20.55 17.09 10.87
C LEU A 293 -19.77 17.97 11.86
N ILE A 294 -19.47 19.20 11.50
CA ILE A 294 -18.73 20.13 12.37
C ILE A 294 -19.49 20.37 13.68
N GLU A 295 -20.79 20.64 13.56
CA GLU A 295 -21.68 20.83 14.72
C GLU A 295 -21.83 19.54 15.53
N MET A 296 -22.13 18.42 14.88
CA MET A 296 -22.31 17.11 15.54
C MET A 296 -21.09 16.65 16.30
N LEU A 297 -19.90 16.93 15.79
CA LEU A 297 -18.62 16.48 16.36
C LEU A 297 -18.03 17.50 17.36
N LEU A 298 -18.68 18.64 17.55
CA LEU A 298 -18.23 19.71 18.43
C LEU A 298 -16.81 20.20 18.10
N ILE A 299 -16.50 20.25 16.79
CA ILE A 299 -15.18 20.63 16.28
C ILE A 299 -15.25 21.96 15.53
N THR A 300 -14.05 22.50 15.23
CA THR A 300 -13.87 23.64 14.32
C THR A 300 -13.38 23.14 12.96
N THR A 301 -13.35 24.02 11.97
CA THR A 301 -12.82 23.73 10.63
C THR A 301 -11.32 23.98 10.50
N ASN A 302 -10.67 24.42 11.56
CA ASN A 302 -9.24 24.73 11.56
C ASN A 302 -8.44 23.56 12.14
N PRO A 303 -7.64 22.82 11.34
CA PRO A 303 -6.82 21.71 11.83
C PRO A 303 -5.82 22.10 12.92
N TYR A 304 -5.37 23.35 12.96
CA TYR A 304 -4.45 23.82 13.99
C TYR A 304 -5.06 23.84 15.40
N ASP A 305 -6.37 23.74 15.52
CA ASP A 305 -7.04 23.62 16.81
C ASP A 305 -6.90 22.22 17.44
N TYR A 306 -6.33 21.23 16.69
CA TYR A 306 -6.23 19.83 17.10
C TYR A 306 -4.81 19.30 17.01
N LEU A 307 -4.21 18.97 18.16
CA LEU A 307 -2.81 18.54 18.26
C LEU A 307 -2.49 17.29 17.40
N TYR A 308 -3.40 16.33 17.34
CA TYR A 308 -3.14 15.06 16.64
C TYR A 308 -3.18 15.17 15.11
N VAL A 309 -3.59 16.29 14.55
CA VAL A 309 -3.70 16.47 13.09
C VAL A 309 -2.94 17.70 12.55
N SER A 310 -2.21 18.39 13.42
CA SER A 310 -1.53 19.66 13.08
C SER A 310 -0.01 19.66 13.23
N GLN A 311 0.61 18.47 13.33
CA GLN A 311 2.07 18.38 13.56
C GLN A 311 2.88 18.49 12.26
N GLY A 312 2.26 18.27 11.11
CA GLY A 312 2.89 18.34 9.81
C GLY A 312 2.09 19.16 8.80
N GLU A 313 2.09 18.71 7.54
CA GLU A 313 1.33 19.33 6.46
C GLU A 313 -0.18 19.19 6.69
N ILE A 314 -0.92 20.25 6.40
CA ILE A 314 -2.38 20.26 6.52
C ILE A 314 -3.05 20.17 5.15
N THR A 315 -2.49 20.86 4.17
CA THR A 315 -3.04 20.94 2.82
C THR A 315 -2.19 20.15 1.85
N VAL A 316 -2.81 19.34 1.01
CA VAL A 316 -2.17 18.60 -0.08
C VAL A 316 -2.71 19.12 -1.40
N PRO A 317 -1.89 19.78 -2.26
CA PRO A 317 -2.39 20.39 -3.50
C PRO A 317 -3.05 19.43 -4.48
N SER A 318 -2.63 18.16 -4.46
CA SER A 318 -3.16 17.09 -5.33
C SER A 318 -4.46 16.46 -4.82
N ILE A 319 -4.94 16.81 -3.61
CA ILE A 319 -6.11 16.21 -2.97
C ILE A 319 -7.14 17.29 -2.64
N ASN A 320 -8.38 17.10 -3.11
CA ASN A 320 -9.51 17.92 -2.72
C ASN A 320 -10.28 17.23 -1.59
N ASP A 321 -9.99 17.60 -0.34
CA ASP A 321 -10.62 16.99 0.84
C ASP A 321 -12.15 17.13 0.87
N GLN A 322 -12.72 18.15 0.18
CA GLN A 322 -14.19 18.32 0.07
C GLN A 322 -14.82 17.29 -0.85
N GLU A 323 -14.21 17.03 -2.01
CA GLU A 323 -14.68 16.02 -2.95
C GLU A 323 -14.49 14.62 -2.38
N GLU A 324 -13.35 14.38 -1.74
CA GLU A 324 -13.03 13.10 -1.07
C GLU A 324 -14.02 12.80 0.07
N LEU A 325 -14.45 13.81 0.85
CA LEU A 325 -15.49 13.61 1.86
C LEU A 325 -16.79 13.10 1.25
N MET A 326 -17.20 13.65 0.11
CA MET A 326 -18.44 13.22 -0.55
C MET A 326 -18.34 11.78 -1.06
N ALA A 327 -17.17 11.40 -1.60
CA ALA A 327 -16.91 10.03 -2.01
C ALA A 327 -16.93 9.05 -0.82
N THR A 328 -16.29 9.43 0.29
CA THR A 328 -16.28 8.65 1.54
C THR A 328 -17.69 8.49 2.13
N ASP A 329 -18.44 9.58 2.22
CA ASP A 329 -19.79 9.59 2.78
C ASP A 329 -20.75 8.74 1.96
N SER A 330 -20.67 8.83 0.61
CA SER A 330 -21.44 7.98 -0.31
C SER A 330 -21.03 6.51 -0.22
N ALA A 331 -19.74 6.23 -0.08
CA ALA A 331 -19.24 4.86 0.05
C ALA A 331 -19.81 4.16 1.29
N ILE A 332 -19.91 4.86 2.42
CA ILE A 332 -20.51 4.32 3.66
C ILE A 332 -21.97 3.88 3.39
N ASP A 333 -22.72 4.69 2.64
CA ASP A 333 -24.13 4.37 2.31
C ASP A 333 -24.24 3.19 1.33
N ILE A 334 -23.43 3.17 0.26
CA ILE A 334 -23.39 2.09 -0.73
C ILE A 334 -23.01 0.76 -0.08
N LEU A 335 -22.06 0.78 0.87
CA LEU A 335 -21.61 -0.38 1.61
C LEU A 335 -22.57 -0.84 2.72
N GLY A 336 -23.76 -0.25 2.80
CA GLY A 336 -24.87 -0.72 3.64
C GLY A 336 -24.69 -0.49 5.13
N PHE A 337 -23.84 0.46 5.54
CA PHE A 337 -23.80 0.89 6.93
C PHE A 337 -25.12 1.57 7.33
N THR A 338 -25.60 1.26 8.51
CA THR A 338 -26.81 1.93 9.03
C THR A 338 -26.52 3.39 9.37
N PRO A 339 -27.55 4.28 9.43
CA PRO A 339 -27.37 5.66 9.85
C PRO A 339 -26.70 5.78 11.24
N ASP A 340 -27.01 4.88 12.17
CA ASP A 340 -26.42 4.84 13.50
C ASP A 340 -24.93 4.46 13.43
N GLU A 341 -24.57 3.47 12.62
CA GLU A 341 -23.19 3.05 12.39
C GLU A 341 -22.39 4.19 11.73
N LYS A 342 -22.92 4.83 10.71
CA LYS A 342 -22.33 6.01 10.03
C LYS A 342 -22.08 7.16 11.02
N THR A 343 -23.08 7.48 11.82
CA THR A 343 -22.95 8.49 12.88
C THR A 343 -21.89 8.13 13.90
N ALA A 344 -21.82 6.84 14.30
CA ALA A 344 -20.83 6.37 15.25
C ALA A 344 -19.39 6.46 14.71
N ILE A 345 -19.18 6.14 13.42
CA ILE A 345 -17.87 6.30 12.75
C ILE A 345 -17.40 7.75 12.87
N TYR A 346 -18.25 8.71 12.49
CA TYR A 346 -17.88 10.13 12.59
C TYR A 346 -17.67 10.58 14.04
N LYS A 347 -18.55 10.18 14.97
CA LYS A 347 -18.41 10.54 16.40
C LYS A 347 -17.12 10.02 17.00
N LEU A 348 -16.73 8.78 16.72
CA LEU A 348 -15.47 8.20 17.23
C LEU A 348 -14.26 8.92 16.61
N THR A 349 -14.32 9.27 15.32
CA THR A 349 -13.27 10.06 14.67
C THR A 349 -13.11 11.43 15.32
N GLY A 350 -14.20 12.14 15.60
CA GLY A 350 -14.19 13.43 16.32
C GLY A 350 -13.67 13.29 17.75
N ALA A 351 -14.04 12.22 18.46
CA ALA A 351 -13.55 11.95 19.81
C ALA A 351 -12.03 11.74 19.85
N VAL A 352 -11.46 11.06 18.86
CA VAL A 352 -10.00 10.91 18.71
C VAL A 352 -9.31 12.27 18.56
N MET A 353 -9.91 13.20 17.80
CA MET A 353 -9.38 14.56 17.66
C MET A 353 -9.38 15.30 19.02
N HIS A 354 -10.47 15.22 19.76
CA HIS A 354 -10.57 15.83 21.09
C HIS A 354 -9.59 15.22 22.10
N TYR A 355 -9.30 13.91 22.00
CA TYR A 355 -8.32 13.26 22.88
C TYR A 355 -6.95 13.92 22.80
N GLY A 356 -6.52 14.37 21.62
CA GLY A 356 -5.27 15.11 21.45
C GLY A 356 -5.21 16.44 22.20
N ASN A 357 -6.36 17.01 22.53
CA ASN A 357 -6.47 18.31 23.17
C ASN A 357 -6.75 18.22 24.68
N LEU A 358 -6.85 17.01 25.24
CA LEU A 358 -6.95 16.83 26.70
C LEU A 358 -5.72 17.44 27.39
N LYS A 359 -5.95 18.15 28.50
CA LYS A 359 -4.90 18.80 29.27
C LYS A 359 -4.86 18.25 30.69
N PHE A 360 -3.64 17.99 31.14
CA PHE A 360 -3.37 17.53 32.51
C PHE A 360 -2.24 18.34 33.11
N LYS A 361 -2.30 18.54 34.39
CA LYS A 361 -1.26 19.21 35.20
C LYS A 361 -0.86 18.32 36.35
N GLN A 362 0.30 18.59 36.91
CA GLN A 362 0.78 17.91 38.11
C GLN A 362 0.09 18.48 39.35
N LYS A 363 -0.40 17.59 40.19
CA LYS A 363 -0.95 17.98 41.52
C LYS A 363 0.16 18.53 42.40
N GLN A 364 -0.16 19.57 43.17
CA GLN A 364 0.83 20.18 44.04
C GLN A 364 1.42 19.17 45.03
N ARG A 365 2.76 19.11 45.12
CA ARG A 365 3.53 18.25 46.03
C ARG A 365 3.41 16.74 45.81
N GLU A 366 2.83 16.32 44.73
CA GLU A 366 2.68 14.89 44.37
C GLU A 366 3.06 14.68 42.90
N GLU A 367 3.68 13.55 42.56
CA GLU A 367 3.88 13.14 41.15
C GLU A 367 2.60 12.51 40.58
N GLN A 368 1.48 13.22 40.70
CA GLN A 368 0.16 12.78 40.34
C GLN A 368 -0.46 13.77 39.34
N ALA A 369 -1.02 13.22 38.23
CA ALA A 369 -1.78 14.01 37.28
C ALA A 369 -3.17 14.38 37.82
N GLU A 370 -3.62 15.57 37.50
CA GLU A 370 -5.00 16.00 37.61
C GLU A 370 -5.46 16.68 36.33
N PRO A 371 -6.75 16.65 36.00
CA PRO A 371 -7.27 17.35 34.81
C PRO A 371 -7.01 18.87 34.93
N ASP A 372 -6.63 19.47 33.78
CA ASP A 372 -6.54 20.91 33.63
C ASP A 372 -7.69 21.43 32.75
N GLY A 373 -8.87 21.52 33.36
CA GLY A 373 -10.14 21.78 32.72
C GLY A 373 -10.88 20.50 32.33
N THR A 374 -12.19 20.59 32.07
CA THR A 374 -13.07 19.46 31.73
C THR A 374 -13.71 19.58 30.37
N GLU A 375 -13.72 20.77 29.76
CA GLU A 375 -14.45 21.04 28.52
C GLU A 375 -14.15 20.06 27.37
N VAL A 376 -12.87 19.77 27.16
CA VAL A 376 -12.45 18.84 26.10
C VAL A 376 -12.89 17.41 26.42
N ALA A 377 -12.77 17.00 27.70
CA ALA A 377 -13.22 15.70 28.16
C ALA A 377 -14.74 15.56 28.05
N ASP A 378 -15.49 16.63 28.30
CA ASP A 378 -16.95 16.66 28.16
C ASP A 378 -17.35 16.41 26.71
N LYS A 379 -16.68 17.07 25.74
CA LYS A 379 -16.88 16.85 24.30
C LYS A 379 -16.56 15.41 23.88
N ALA A 380 -15.39 14.91 24.27
CA ALA A 380 -14.98 13.55 23.94
C ALA A 380 -15.94 12.51 24.56
N ALA A 381 -16.29 12.66 25.83
CA ALA A 381 -17.20 11.76 26.53
C ALA A 381 -18.60 11.78 25.90
N TYR A 382 -19.12 12.95 25.55
CA TYR A 382 -20.40 13.07 24.83
C TYR A 382 -20.40 12.27 23.52
N LEU A 383 -19.36 12.43 22.69
CA LEU A 383 -19.24 11.72 21.42
C LEU A 383 -19.11 10.20 21.60
N MET A 384 -18.47 9.77 22.67
CA MET A 384 -18.24 8.37 23.00
C MET A 384 -19.33 7.73 23.86
N GLY A 385 -20.36 8.48 24.25
CA GLY A 385 -21.45 7.98 25.11
C GLY A 385 -20.97 7.58 26.51
N LEU A 386 -20.05 8.38 27.10
CA LEU A 386 -19.44 8.14 28.40
C LEU A 386 -19.77 9.28 29.37
N ASN A 387 -19.51 9.03 30.67
CA ASN A 387 -19.45 10.09 31.67
C ASN A 387 -18.03 10.68 31.69
N SER A 388 -17.91 12.01 31.56
CA SER A 388 -16.61 12.70 31.49
C SER A 388 -15.82 12.65 32.80
N ALA A 389 -16.49 12.74 33.94
CA ALA A 389 -15.84 12.62 35.23
C ALA A 389 -15.25 11.22 35.46
N ASP A 390 -15.98 10.17 35.06
CA ASP A 390 -15.49 8.79 35.13
C ASP A 390 -14.30 8.59 34.19
N LEU A 391 -14.36 9.16 32.97
CA LEU A 391 -13.26 9.11 32.01
C LEU A 391 -11.99 9.74 32.57
N LEU A 392 -12.08 10.98 33.09
CA LEU A 392 -10.96 11.70 33.67
C LEU A 392 -10.39 10.99 34.90
N LYS A 393 -11.26 10.44 35.75
CA LYS A 393 -10.85 9.66 36.92
C LYS A 393 -10.13 8.36 36.48
N ALA A 394 -10.63 7.65 35.49
CA ALA A 394 -10.03 6.43 35.00
C ALA A 394 -8.66 6.70 34.34
N LEU A 395 -8.47 7.85 33.67
CA LEU A 395 -7.18 8.26 33.11
C LEU A 395 -6.14 8.58 34.19
N CYS A 396 -6.51 9.34 35.22
CA CYS A 396 -5.57 9.77 36.25
C CYS A 396 -5.34 8.71 37.34
N TYR A 397 -6.32 7.87 37.59
CA TYR A 397 -6.34 6.87 38.68
C TYR A 397 -6.82 5.50 38.16
N PRO A 398 -6.12 4.86 37.24
CA PRO A 398 -6.50 3.53 36.74
C PRO A 398 -6.45 2.49 37.84
N ARG A 399 -7.33 1.49 37.73
CA ARG A 399 -7.33 0.30 38.56
C ARG A 399 -6.52 -0.79 37.90
N VAL A 400 -5.45 -1.23 38.54
CA VAL A 400 -4.54 -2.28 38.05
C VAL A 400 -4.73 -3.53 38.87
N LYS A 401 -4.81 -4.67 38.20
CA LYS A 401 -4.89 -5.96 38.87
C LYS A 401 -3.51 -6.37 39.36
N VAL A 402 -3.35 -6.55 40.67
CA VAL A 402 -2.13 -7.04 41.31
C VAL A 402 -2.48 -8.34 42.05
N GLY A 403 -2.09 -9.46 41.51
CA GLY A 403 -2.54 -10.77 41.98
C GLY A 403 -4.06 -10.92 41.79
N ASN A 404 -4.80 -11.11 42.89
CA ASN A 404 -6.26 -11.24 42.89
C ASN A 404 -7.01 -9.96 43.26
N GLU A 405 -6.30 -8.87 43.58
CA GLU A 405 -6.89 -7.62 44.01
C GLU A 405 -6.73 -6.52 42.97
N TYR A 406 -7.64 -5.54 42.98
CA TYR A 406 -7.54 -4.33 42.18
C TYR A 406 -7.04 -3.16 43.06
N VAL A 407 -5.90 -2.61 42.67
CA VAL A 407 -5.30 -1.46 43.33
C VAL A 407 -5.43 -0.24 42.43
N THR A 408 -5.82 0.89 42.99
CA THR A 408 -5.84 2.17 42.28
C THR A 408 -4.43 2.74 42.28
N LYS A 409 -3.90 3.00 41.10
CA LYS A 409 -2.55 3.53 40.91
C LYS A 409 -2.62 4.93 40.32
N GLY A 410 -2.11 5.95 41.02
CA GLY A 410 -1.96 7.27 40.44
C GLY A 410 -0.99 7.28 39.27
N GLN A 411 -1.24 8.14 38.29
CA GLN A 411 -0.43 8.31 37.09
C GLN A 411 0.26 9.66 37.08
N THR A 412 1.49 9.74 36.60
CA THR A 412 2.14 11.00 36.26
C THR A 412 1.49 11.64 35.03
N VAL A 413 1.72 12.93 34.80
CA VAL A 413 1.21 13.64 33.61
C VAL A 413 1.65 12.94 32.31
N GLN A 414 2.92 12.54 32.22
CA GLN A 414 3.44 11.83 31.04
C GLN A 414 2.76 10.49 30.82
N GLN A 415 2.54 9.72 31.88
CA GLN A 415 1.84 8.44 31.81
C GLN A 415 0.40 8.59 31.34
N VAL A 416 -0.29 9.66 31.79
CA VAL A 416 -1.65 9.93 31.30
C VAL A 416 -1.66 10.28 29.83
N TYR A 417 -0.74 11.14 29.35
CA TYR A 417 -0.66 11.44 27.92
C TYR A 417 -0.33 10.21 27.07
N ASN A 418 0.56 9.34 27.53
CA ASN A 418 0.84 8.07 26.85
C ASN A 418 -0.41 7.17 26.79
N SER A 419 -1.16 7.11 27.90
CA SER A 419 -2.41 6.34 27.98
C SER A 419 -3.49 6.90 27.05
N VAL A 420 -3.66 8.22 26.98
CA VAL A 420 -4.60 8.88 26.05
C VAL A 420 -4.22 8.57 24.60
N GLY A 421 -2.94 8.65 24.25
CA GLY A 421 -2.45 8.32 22.92
C GLY A 421 -2.70 6.86 22.55
N ALA A 422 -2.43 5.92 23.47
CA ALA A 422 -2.70 4.49 23.27
C ALA A 422 -4.20 4.22 23.06
N LEU A 423 -5.07 4.85 23.83
CA LEU A 423 -6.52 4.74 23.69
C LEU A 423 -7.00 5.31 22.34
N ALA A 424 -6.52 6.49 21.95
CA ALA A 424 -6.86 7.12 20.66
C ALA A 424 -6.48 6.21 19.48
N LYS A 425 -5.27 5.65 19.49
CA LYS A 425 -4.79 4.69 18.49
C LYS A 425 -5.65 3.42 18.47
N SER A 426 -5.98 2.88 19.64
CA SER A 426 -6.78 1.66 19.74
C SER A 426 -8.22 1.86 19.25
N VAL A 427 -8.86 2.98 19.60
CA VAL A 427 -10.21 3.30 19.09
C VAL A 427 -10.22 3.40 17.58
N PHE A 428 -9.25 4.11 17.00
CA PHE A 428 -9.14 4.27 15.56
C PHE A 428 -8.87 2.93 14.83
N GLU A 429 -7.91 2.14 15.32
CA GLU A 429 -7.57 0.83 14.77
C GLU A 429 -8.75 -0.15 14.83
N LYS A 430 -9.39 -0.29 16.01
CA LYS A 430 -10.53 -1.18 16.16
C LYS A 430 -11.73 -0.75 15.32
N MET A 431 -11.97 0.55 15.19
CA MET A 431 -12.99 1.10 14.29
C MET A 431 -12.68 0.76 12.83
N PHE A 432 -11.44 0.94 12.39
CA PHE A 432 -11.00 0.59 11.03
C PHE A 432 -11.22 -0.90 10.74
N LEU A 433 -10.77 -1.79 11.63
CA LEU A 433 -10.94 -3.23 11.49
C LEU A 433 -12.42 -3.63 11.48
N TRP A 434 -13.24 -3.02 12.34
CA TRP A 434 -14.68 -3.25 12.34
C TRP A 434 -15.34 -2.79 11.04
N MET A 435 -14.93 -1.67 10.46
CA MET A 435 -15.42 -1.25 9.14
C MET A 435 -15.10 -2.29 8.06
N VAL A 436 -13.89 -2.88 8.08
CA VAL A 436 -13.53 -3.97 7.16
C VAL A 436 -14.46 -5.18 7.34
N VAL A 437 -14.75 -5.57 8.58
CA VAL A 437 -15.71 -6.67 8.86
C VAL A 437 -17.10 -6.35 8.31
N ARG A 438 -17.57 -5.10 8.47
CA ARG A 438 -18.88 -4.67 7.94
C ARG A 438 -18.89 -4.64 6.41
N ILE A 439 -17.81 -4.19 5.77
CA ILE A 439 -17.65 -4.26 4.31
C ILE A 439 -17.75 -5.72 3.85
N ASN A 440 -17.01 -6.63 4.48
CA ASN A 440 -17.01 -8.05 4.12
C ASN A 440 -18.40 -8.69 4.29
N GLN A 441 -19.16 -8.31 5.32
CA GLN A 441 -20.54 -8.75 5.49
C GLN A 441 -21.45 -8.32 4.34
N GLN A 442 -21.20 -7.15 3.77
CA GLN A 442 -21.96 -6.64 2.62
C GLN A 442 -21.55 -7.31 1.32
N LEU A 443 -20.23 -7.56 1.13
CA LEU A 443 -19.67 -8.23 -0.05
C LEU A 443 -19.93 -9.74 -0.05
N ASP A 444 -20.31 -10.33 1.10
CA ASP A 444 -20.62 -11.75 1.24
C ASP A 444 -22.00 -12.06 0.68
N THR A 445 -22.05 -12.65 -0.51
CA THR A 445 -23.29 -13.13 -1.11
C THR A 445 -23.51 -14.62 -0.83
N LYS A 446 -24.75 -15.10 -1.02
CA LYS A 446 -25.08 -16.54 -0.93
C LYS A 446 -24.78 -17.32 -2.20
N GLN A 447 -24.15 -16.69 -3.21
CA GLN A 447 -23.83 -17.36 -4.47
C GLN A 447 -22.72 -18.38 -4.28
N PRO A 448 -22.76 -19.53 -4.99
CA PRO A 448 -21.69 -20.52 -4.93
C PRO A 448 -20.35 -19.93 -5.39
N ARG A 449 -19.31 -20.15 -4.58
CA ARG A 449 -17.93 -19.74 -4.85
C ARG A 449 -17.13 -20.97 -5.25
N GLN A 450 -16.41 -20.90 -6.35
CA GLN A 450 -15.59 -22.03 -6.80
C GLN A 450 -14.12 -21.61 -7.00
N TYR A 451 -13.88 -20.41 -7.50
CA TYR A 451 -12.57 -19.86 -7.79
C TYR A 451 -12.43 -18.48 -7.18
N PHE A 452 -11.22 -18.03 -6.96
CA PHE A 452 -10.96 -16.63 -6.64
C PHE A 452 -9.66 -16.13 -7.27
N ILE A 453 -9.60 -14.82 -7.46
CA ILE A 453 -8.39 -14.08 -7.79
C ILE A 453 -8.09 -13.16 -6.62
N GLY A 454 -6.88 -13.28 -6.07
CA GLY A 454 -6.40 -12.42 -4.99
C GLY A 454 -5.53 -11.29 -5.54
N VAL A 455 -5.71 -10.08 -5.01
CA VAL A 455 -4.87 -8.91 -5.32
C VAL A 455 -4.30 -8.37 -4.02
N LEU A 456 -2.97 -8.35 -3.91
CA LEU A 456 -2.27 -7.80 -2.75
C LEU A 456 -1.78 -6.38 -3.05
N ASP A 457 -2.29 -5.42 -2.26
CA ASP A 457 -1.86 -4.02 -2.27
C ASP A 457 -1.23 -3.71 -0.91
N ILE A 458 0.07 -3.47 -0.89
CA ILE A 458 0.82 -3.20 0.33
C ILE A 458 1.72 -1.99 0.15
N ALA A 459 2.03 -1.29 1.25
CA ALA A 459 3.01 -0.22 1.25
C ALA A 459 4.34 -0.74 0.67
N GLY A 460 4.91 -0.01 -0.31
CA GLY A 460 6.19 -0.34 -0.90
C GLY A 460 7.36 -0.05 0.03
N PHE A 461 8.54 -0.50 -0.37
CA PHE A 461 9.77 -0.26 0.37
C PHE A 461 10.00 1.25 0.63
N GLU A 462 10.34 1.59 1.87
CA GLU A 462 10.50 2.98 2.31
C GLU A 462 11.92 3.26 2.79
N ILE A 463 12.54 4.30 2.21
CA ILE A 463 13.80 4.89 2.67
C ILE A 463 13.54 6.38 2.84
N PHE A 464 13.43 6.83 4.10
CA PHE A 464 13.25 8.23 4.46
C PHE A 464 14.49 8.77 5.19
N ASP A 465 14.55 10.07 5.42
CA ASP A 465 15.58 10.67 6.27
C ASP A 465 15.42 10.23 7.74
N PHE A 466 14.19 9.96 8.17
CA PHE A 466 13.87 9.41 9.48
C PHE A 466 13.05 8.13 9.32
N ASN A 467 13.63 6.98 9.69
CA ASN A 467 12.95 5.69 9.64
C ASN A 467 12.82 5.13 11.05
N SER A 468 11.60 4.80 11.45
CA SER A 468 11.27 4.24 12.76
C SER A 468 10.84 2.76 12.65
N LEU A 469 10.23 2.22 13.68
CA LEU A 469 9.73 0.84 13.74
C LEU A 469 8.77 0.51 12.60
N GLU A 470 7.93 1.47 12.23
CA GLU A 470 6.96 1.31 11.15
C GLU A 470 7.64 1.02 9.81
N GLN A 471 8.73 1.76 9.49
CA GLN A 471 9.52 1.53 8.27
C GLN A 471 10.24 0.18 8.33
N LEU A 472 10.72 -0.25 9.50
CA LEU A 472 11.30 -1.59 9.62
C LEU A 472 10.27 -2.68 9.32
N CYS A 473 9.06 -2.57 9.85
CA CYS A 473 7.97 -3.53 9.58
C CYS A 473 7.59 -3.55 8.10
N ILE A 474 7.44 -2.37 7.46
CA ILE A 474 7.12 -2.25 6.04
C ILE A 474 8.25 -2.85 5.19
N ASN A 475 9.49 -2.50 5.47
CA ASN A 475 10.65 -2.95 4.70
C ASN A 475 10.90 -4.45 4.88
N PHE A 476 10.72 -4.99 6.08
CA PHE A 476 10.77 -6.42 6.34
C PHE A 476 9.71 -7.19 5.54
N THR A 477 8.48 -6.68 5.51
CA THR A 477 7.41 -7.29 4.70
C THR A 477 7.77 -7.29 3.21
N ASN A 478 8.29 -6.17 2.68
CA ASN A 478 8.74 -6.10 1.29
C ASN A 478 9.93 -7.05 1.02
N GLU A 479 10.86 -7.20 1.96
CA GLU A 479 11.98 -8.17 1.87
C GLU A 479 11.45 -9.60 1.75
N LYS A 480 10.47 -9.99 2.57
CA LYS A 480 9.82 -11.32 2.52
C LYS A 480 9.08 -11.53 1.20
N LEU A 481 8.35 -10.53 0.73
CA LEU A 481 7.63 -10.61 -0.54
C LEU A 481 8.61 -10.71 -1.73
N GLN A 482 9.74 -10.00 -1.70
CA GLN A 482 10.77 -10.10 -2.72
C GLN A 482 11.42 -11.50 -2.71
N GLN A 483 11.70 -12.05 -1.53
CA GLN A 483 12.19 -13.43 -1.41
C GLN A 483 11.19 -14.45 -1.98
N PHE A 484 9.92 -14.28 -1.67
CA PHE A 484 8.86 -15.12 -2.22
C PHE A 484 8.80 -15.03 -3.75
N PHE A 485 8.88 -13.82 -4.29
CA PHE A 485 8.94 -13.60 -5.75
C PHE A 485 10.17 -14.26 -6.37
N ASN A 486 11.35 -14.06 -5.79
CA ASN A 486 12.60 -14.65 -6.27
C ASN A 486 12.51 -16.19 -6.28
N HIS A 487 11.99 -16.78 -5.21
CA HIS A 487 11.79 -18.23 -5.12
C HIS A 487 10.83 -18.73 -6.20
N HIS A 488 9.69 -18.07 -6.37
CA HIS A 488 8.67 -18.47 -7.36
C HIS A 488 9.19 -18.37 -8.79
N MET A 489 9.86 -17.27 -9.13
CA MET A 489 10.29 -16.98 -10.49
C MET A 489 11.58 -17.71 -10.90
N PHE A 490 12.49 -17.92 -9.97
CA PHE A 490 13.84 -18.41 -10.31
C PHE A 490 14.13 -19.81 -9.76
N VAL A 491 13.47 -20.26 -8.71
CA VAL A 491 13.68 -21.59 -8.14
C VAL A 491 12.63 -22.57 -8.63
N LEU A 492 11.35 -22.29 -8.39
CA LEU A 492 10.27 -23.20 -8.74
C LEU A 492 10.17 -23.42 -10.25
N GLU A 493 10.49 -22.42 -11.07
CA GLU A 493 10.50 -22.54 -12.52
C GLU A 493 11.55 -23.57 -12.98
N GLN A 494 12.76 -23.53 -12.41
CA GLN A 494 13.81 -24.51 -12.73
C GLN A 494 13.50 -25.92 -12.20
N GLU A 495 12.82 -26.01 -11.05
CA GLU A 495 12.33 -27.28 -10.53
C GLU A 495 11.28 -27.92 -11.46
N GLU A 496 10.41 -27.09 -12.05
CA GLU A 496 9.42 -27.58 -13.03
C GLU A 496 10.10 -28.06 -14.31
N TYR A 497 11.12 -27.37 -14.82
CA TYR A 497 11.92 -27.85 -15.96
C TYR A 497 12.49 -29.24 -15.71
N LYS A 498 13.08 -29.45 -14.53
CA LYS A 498 13.62 -30.75 -14.14
C LYS A 498 12.54 -31.82 -14.03
N LYS A 499 11.37 -31.45 -13.49
CA LYS A 499 10.24 -32.34 -13.32
C LYS A 499 9.61 -32.77 -14.66
N GLU A 500 9.60 -31.86 -15.64
CA GLU A 500 9.16 -32.15 -17.02
C GLU A 500 10.21 -32.91 -17.85
N GLY A 501 11.36 -33.25 -17.28
CA GLY A 501 12.43 -33.98 -17.94
C GLY A 501 13.24 -33.16 -18.93
N ILE A 502 13.20 -31.83 -18.81
CA ILE A 502 14.06 -30.92 -19.56
C ILE A 502 15.48 -31.03 -18.99
N ASP A 503 16.46 -31.22 -19.86
CA ASP A 503 17.88 -31.23 -19.47
C ASP A 503 18.31 -29.81 -19.11
N TRP A 504 18.27 -29.51 -17.81
CA TRP A 504 18.53 -28.17 -17.24
C TRP A 504 19.52 -28.25 -16.10
N GLU A 505 20.62 -27.50 -16.21
CA GLU A 505 21.54 -27.27 -15.11
C GLU A 505 21.02 -26.15 -14.22
N PHE A 506 20.86 -26.43 -12.93
CA PHE A 506 20.31 -25.45 -11.98
C PHE A 506 21.23 -24.23 -11.87
N ILE A 507 20.67 -23.03 -12.07
CA ILE A 507 21.37 -21.76 -12.00
C ILE A 507 21.03 -21.09 -10.68
N ASP A 508 22.06 -20.81 -9.86
CA ASP A 508 21.93 -19.96 -8.69
C ASP A 508 22.09 -18.49 -9.11
N PHE A 509 21.01 -17.73 -9.04
CA PHE A 509 20.99 -16.31 -9.39
C PHE A 509 21.52 -15.40 -8.27
N GLY A 510 21.93 -15.96 -7.11
CA GLY A 510 22.45 -15.18 -5.98
C GLY A 510 21.43 -14.19 -5.39
N MET A 511 20.15 -14.47 -5.51
CA MET A 511 19.05 -13.59 -5.09
C MET A 511 18.44 -14.02 -3.75
N ASP A 512 19.20 -14.74 -2.92
CA ASP A 512 18.74 -15.17 -1.60
C ASP A 512 18.81 -14.01 -0.58
N LEU A 513 17.66 -13.63 -0.03
CA LEU A 513 17.51 -12.57 0.96
C LEU A 513 17.42 -13.11 2.40
N ALA A 514 17.65 -14.41 2.60
CA ALA A 514 17.50 -15.07 3.89
C ALA A 514 18.32 -14.40 4.99
N ALA A 515 19.54 -13.96 4.70
CA ALA A 515 20.42 -13.34 5.70
C ALA A 515 19.82 -12.07 6.32
N CYS A 516 19.18 -11.19 5.54
CA CYS A 516 18.51 -10.01 6.04
C CYS A 516 17.20 -10.37 6.78
N ILE A 517 16.42 -11.26 6.20
CA ILE A 517 15.14 -11.72 6.78
C ILE A 517 15.39 -12.36 8.15
N GLU A 518 16.34 -13.27 8.24
CA GLU A 518 16.70 -13.98 9.47
C GLU A 518 17.23 -13.06 10.56
N LEU A 519 18.04 -12.07 10.20
CA LEU A 519 18.53 -11.05 11.12
C LEU A 519 17.38 -10.30 11.81
N ILE A 520 16.25 -10.14 11.12
CA ILE A 520 15.09 -9.41 11.66
C ILE A 520 14.18 -10.34 12.48
N GLU A 521 13.83 -11.53 11.97
CA GLU A 521 12.74 -12.36 12.51
C GLU A 521 13.16 -13.57 13.36
N LYS A 522 14.38 -14.11 13.19
CA LYS A 522 14.81 -15.32 13.94
C LYS A 522 14.95 -15.05 15.44
N PRO A 523 14.97 -16.09 16.27
CA PRO A 523 15.39 -15.97 17.67
C PRO A 523 16.73 -15.25 17.78
N MET A 524 16.84 -14.29 18.68
CA MET A 524 17.95 -13.34 18.82
C MET A 524 18.08 -12.33 17.66
N GLY A 525 17.11 -12.27 16.76
CA GLY A 525 16.99 -11.21 15.76
C GLY A 525 16.42 -9.92 16.35
N ILE A 526 16.26 -8.90 15.49
CA ILE A 526 15.90 -7.54 15.94
C ILE A 526 14.55 -7.53 16.66
N PHE A 527 13.52 -8.22 16.12
CA PHE A 527 12.20 -8.27 16.76
C PHE A 527 12.22 -9.05 18.07
N SER A 528 12.94 -10.18 18.12
CA SER A 528 13.09 -10.98 19.34
C SER A 528 13.76 -10.18 20.46
N ILE A 529 14.82 -9.42 20.15
CA ILE A 529 15.51 -8.57 21.13
C ILE A 529 14.61 -7.41 21.57
N LEU A 530 13.83 -6.82 20.67
CA LEU A 530 12.86 -5.77 21.00
C LEU A 530 11.79 -6.29 21.97
N GLU A 531 11.24 -7.47 21.70
CA GLU A 531 10.24 -8.10 22.55
C GLU A 531 10.82 -8.40 23.95
N GLU A 532 12.01 -9.00 24.01
CA GLU A 532 12.71 -9.28 25.25
C GLU A 532 12.94 -8.00 26.07
N GLU A 533 13.48 -6.93 25.44
CA GLU A 533 13.69 -5.65 26.14
C GLU A 533 12.40 -5.02 26.64
N CYS A 534 11.29 -5.18 25.94
CA CYS A 534 9.99 -4.73 26.40
C CYS A 534 9.53 -5.39 27.71
N MET A 535 9.98 -6.61 27.99
CA MET A 535 9.64 -7.37 29.20
C MET A 535 10.50 -6.98 30.40
N PHE A 536 11.69 -6.39 30.19
CA PHE A 536 12.58 -6.04 31.29
C PHE A 536 12.15 -4.73 32.00
N PRO A 537 12.06 -4.76 33.35
CA PRO A 537 11.90 -3.53 34.12
C PRO A 537 13.11 -2.61 33.91
N LYS A 538 12.88 -1.34 33.64
CA LYS A 538 13.93 -0.32 33.42
C LYS A 538 14.74 -0.46 32.11
N ALA A 539 14.27 -1.22 31.13
CA ALA A 539 14.86 -1.19 29.80
C ALA A 539 14.73 0.20 29.16
N THR A 540 15.74 0.59 28.41
CA THR A 540 15.83 1.87 27.72
C THR A 540 16.20 1.65 26.25
N ASP A 541 15.97 2.67 25.40
CA ASP A 541 16.44 2.61 23.99
C ASP A 541 17.95 2.34 23.91
N THR A 542 18.73 2.82 24.89
CA THR A 542 20.17 2.57 24.97
C THR A 542 20.48 1.11 25.28
N SER A 543 19.76 0.46 26.22
CA SER A 543 19.96 -0.97 26.50
C SER A 543 19.59 -1.83 25.30
N PHE A 544 18.52 -1.51 24.61
CA PHE A 544 18.12 -2.16 23.37
C PHE A 544 19.20 -2.03 22.27
N LYS A 545 19.70 -0.81 22.02
CA LYS A 545 20.77 -0.57 21.06
C LYS A 545 22.01 -1.40 21.39
N ASN A 546 22.44 -1.42 22.65
CA ASN A 546 23.64 -2.15 23.05
C ASN A 546 23.48 -3.66 22.79
N LYS A 547 22.33 -4.25 23.11
CA LYS A 547 22.06 -5.67 22.79
C LYS A 547 22.09 -5.95 21.30
N LEU A 548 21.51 -5.07 20.46
CA LEU A 548 21.60 -5.21 19.00
C LEU A 548 23.05 -5.20 18.53
N TYR A 549 23.89 -4.31 19.07
CA TYR A 549 25.30 -4.21 18.70
C TYR A 549 26.08 -5.44 19.15
N ASP A 550 25.90 -5.88 20.38
CA ASP A 550 26.59 -7.06 20.95
C ASP A 550 26.22 -8.33 20.17
N GLN A 551 24.97 -8.43 19.71
CA GLN A 551 24.49 -9.60 18.98
C GLN A 551 24.86 -9.60 17.50
N HIS A 552 24.84 -8.46 16.81
CA HIS A 552 24.85 -8.42 15.34
C HIS A 552 26.02 -7.65 14.73
N LEU A 553 26.57 -6.64 15.41
CA LEU A 553 27.62 -5.80 14.84
C LEU A 553 28.93 -6.62 14.63
N GLY A 554 29.42 -6.61 13.38
CA GLY A 554 30.58 -7.40 12.99
C GLY A 554 30.32 -8.90 12.83
N LYS A 555 29.11 -9.38 13.09
CA LYS A 555 28.69 -10.78 12.90
C LYS A 555 27.76 -10.96 11.69
N SER A 556 27.00 -9.95 11.33
CA SER A 556 26.16 -9.94 10.15
C SER A 556 26.60 -8.84 9.19
N ASN A 557 26.73 -9.17 7.91
CA ASN A 557 27.05 -8.20 6.85
C ASN A 557 25.88 -7.24 6.59
N ASN A 558 24.66 -7.62 6.98
CA ASN A 558 23.46 -6.82 6.82
C ASN A 558 23.25 -5.81 7.96
N PHE A 559 24.01 -5.90 9.08
CA PHE A 559 23.91 -4.99 10.22
C PHE A 559 25.14 -4.10 10.33
N GLN A 560 24.94 -2.78 10.31
CA GLN A 560 26.02 -1.82 10.28
C GLN A 560 25.77 -0.65 11.24
N LYS A 561 26.85 0.07 11.62
CA LYS A 561 26.74 1.39 12.23
C LYS A 561 26.32 2.42 11.18
N PRO A 562 25.41 3.36 11.51
CA PRO A 562 25.06 4.44 10.62
C PRO A 562 26.29 5.28 10.24
N LYS A 563 26.39 5.67 8.97
CA LYS A 563 27.46 6.57 8.52
C LYS A 563 27.08 8.01 8.90
N PRO A 564 27.96 8.73 9.62
CA PRO A 564 27.71 10.12 9.95
C PRO A 564 27.62 10.97 8.67
N GLY A 565 26.61 11.85 8.60
CA GLY A 565 26.41 12.76 7.47
C GLY A 565 25.90 14.11 7.95
N LYS A 566 26.40 15.22 7.36
CA LYS A 566 25.91 16.57 7.65
C LYS A 566 24.44 16.66 7.21
N GLY A 567 23.55 17.04 8.15
CA GLY A 567 22.12 17.26 7.87
C GLY A 567 21.26 15.99 7.87
N LYS A 568 21.82 14.79 8.14
CA LYS A 568 21.02 13.56 8.32
C LYS A 568 20.39 13.53 9.69
N ALA A 569 19.17 12.95 9.76
CA ALA A 569 18.53 12.62 11.02
C ALA A 569 19.39 11.66 11.84
N GLU A 570 19.28 11.71 13.17
CA GLU A 570 19.95 10.77 14.07
C GLU A 570 19.47 9.35 13.77
N ALA A 571 20.41 8.42 13.67
CA ALA A 571 20.14 7.01 13.47
C ALA A 571 21.01 6.16 14.40
N HIS A 572 20.51 4.99 14.78
CA HIS A 572 21.16 4.13 15.78
C HIS A 572 21.74 2.85 15.18
N PHE A 573 21.16 2.33 14.10
CA PHE A 573 21.72 1.23 13.32
C PHE A 573 21.27 1.33 11.85
N SER A 574 21.98 0.63 10.98
CA SER A 574 21.64 0.53 9.55
C SER A 574 21.48 -0.93 9.17
N LEU A 575 20.49 -1.22 8.30
CA LEU A 575 20.31 -2.52 7.67
C LEU A 575 20.56 -2.44 6.17
N VAL A 576 21.27 -3.42 5.65
CA VAL A 576 21.44 -3.62 4.21
C VAL A 576 20.31 -4.52 3.74
N HIS A 577 19.25 -3.90 3.21
CA HIS A 577 18.12 -4.56 2.58
C HIS A 577 18.37 -4.81 1.09
N TYR A 578 17.49 -5.58 0.44
CA TYR A 578 17.57 -5.84 -1.00
C TYR A 578 17.50 -4.56 -1.85
N ALA A 579 16.69 -3.60 -1.42
CA ALA A 579 16.48 -2.34 -2.16
C ALA A 579 17.46 -1.22 -1.76
N GLY A 580 18.30 -1.43 -0.75
CA GLY A 580 19.30 -0.46 -0.31
C GLY A 580 19.52 -0.46 1.19
N THR A 581 20.50 0.35 1.64
CA THR A 581 20.80 0.49 3.07
C THR A 581 19.88 1.53 3.69
N VAL A 582 19.22 1.16 4.79
CA VAL A 582 18.29 2.01 5.53
C VAL A 582 18.84 2.28 6.93
N ASP A 583 18.89 3.56 7.31
CA ASP A 583 19.30 4.01 8.63
C ASP A 583 18.05 4.12 9.54
N TYR A 584 18.05 3.42 10.68
CA TYR A 584 16.92 3.35 11.60
C TYR A 584 17.18 4.11 12.89
N ASN A 585 16.16 4.85 13.35
CA ASN A 585 16.12 5.51 14.64
C ASN A 585 15.21 4.71 15.60
N ILE A 586 15.77 4.23 16.71
CA ILE A 586 15.05 3.38 17.67
C ILE A 586 14.33 4.13 18.78
N SER A 587 14.37 5.48 18.77
CA SER A 587 13.77 6.27 19.83
C SER A 587 12.28 5.94 20.00
N GLY A 588 11.92 5.55 21.20
CA GLY A 588 10.54 5.20 21.55
C GLY A 588 10.05 3.84 21.06
N TRP A 589 10.89 2.97 20.48
CA TRP A 589 10.44 1.66 20.01
C TRP A 589 9.90 0.77 21.12
N LEU A 590 10.52 0.80 22.31
CA LEU A 590 10.04 0.04 23.47
C LEU A 590 8.61 0.44 23.86
N GLU A 591 8.33 1.73 23.91
CA GLU A 591 7.00 2.24 24.24
C GLU A 591 5.99 1.95 23.12
N LYS A 592 6.38 2.11 21.86
CA LYS A 592 5.53 1.76 20.71
C LYS A 592 5.15 0.27 20.68
N ASN A 593 6.09 -0.60 21.02
CA ASN A 593 5.84 -2.04 21.02
C ASN A 593 5.03 -2.50 22.23
N LYS A 594 5.24 -1.88 23.41
CA LYS A 594 4.44 -2.17 24.61
C LYS A 594 3.00 -1.69 24.46
N ASP A 595 2.81 -0.45 24.07
CA ASP A 595 1.56 0.29 23.84
C ASP A 595 0.39 -0.16 24.76
N PRO A 596 0.58 -0.15 26.10
CA PRO A 596 -0.36 -0.76 27.03
C PRO A 596 -1.65 0.07 27.10
N LEU A 597 -2.80 -0.60 27.03
CA LEU A 597 -4.10 0.04 27.20
C LEU A 597 -4.45 0.22 28.67
N ASN A 598 -5.12 1.31 28.97
CA ASN A 598 -5.73 1.55 30.26
C ASN A 598 -7.03 0.75 30.40
N GLU A 599 -6.96 -0.41 31.02
CA GLU A 599 -8.08 -1.34 31.19
C GLU A 599 -9.27 -0.73 31.92
N THR A 600 -9.04 0.27 32.79
CA THR A 600 -10.14 0.97 33.48
C THR A 600 -10.97 1.79 32.49
N VAL A 601 -10.33 2.44 31.53
CA VAL A 601 -11.02 3.18 30.45
C VAL A 601 -11.66 2.20 29.46
N VAL A 602 -10.99 1.09 29.11
CA VAL A 602 -11.57 0.02 28.29
C VAL A 602 -12.87 -0.49 28.92
N GLY A 603 -12.90 -0.67 30.24
CA GLY A 603 -14.12 -1.04 30.98
C GLY A 603 -15.26 -0.02 30.88
N LEU A 604 -14.93 1.29 30.72
CA LEU A 604 -15.93 2.32 30.42
C LEU A 604 -16.42 2.21 28.96
N TYR A 605 -15.55 1.97 28.01
CA TYR A 605 -15.92 1.78 26.60
C TYR A 605 -16.88 0.63 26.40
N GLN A 606 -16.65 -0.51 27.09
CA GLN A 606 -17.53 -1.67 27.07
C GLN A 606 -18.96 -1.37 27.56
N LYS A 607 -19.12 -0.36 28.41
CA LYS A 607 -20.40 0.07 28.98
C LYS A 607 -20.96 1.33 28.33
N SER A 608 -20.35 1.78 27.24
CA SER A 608 -20.77 2.99 26.54
C SER A 608 -22.21 2.90 26.04
N SER A 609 -22.92 4.03 26.10
CA SER A 609 -24.23 4.16 25.44
C SER A 609 -24.14 4.19 23.91
N LEU A 610 -22.97 4.48 23.34
CA LEU A 610 -22.69 4.35 21.93
C LEU A 610 -22.40 2.87 21.63
N LYS A 611 -23.40 2.16 21.09
CA LYS A 611 -23.36 0.71 20.84
C LYS A 611 -22.13 0.27 20.06
N THR A 612 -21.74 1.04 19.06
CA THR A 612 -20.56 0.73 18.24
C THR A 612 -19.29 0.72 19.10
N LEU A 613 -19.07 1.72 19.96
CA LEU A 613 -17.90 1.72 20.85
C LEU A 613 -17.90 0.53 21.80
N ALA A 614 -19.06 0.20 22.41
CA ALA A 614 -19.19 -0.97 23.26
C ALA A 614 -18.84 -2.26 22.50
N LEU A 615 -19.28 -2.38 21.26
CA LEU A 615 -18.97 -3.51 20.37
C LEU A 615 -17.47 -3.63 20.06
N LEU A 616 -16.81 -2.50 19.77
CA LEU A 616 -15.36 -2.47 19.44
C LEU A 616 -14.49 -3.02 20.58
N PHE A 617 -14.96 -2.94 21.81
CA PHE A 617 -14.23 -3.37 23.01
C PHE A 617 -14.90 -4.52 23.77
N ALA A 618 -15.88 -5.19 23.17
CA ALA A 618 -16.67 -6.26 23.82
C ALA A 618 -15.90 -7.55 24.09
N SER A 619 -14.73 -7.77 23.49
CA SER A 619 -13.92 -9.00 23.62
C SER A 619 -12.64 -8.78 24.36
#